data_c94d38290d9550aa475a896e815a6fc7
#
_entry.id   c94d38290d9550aa475a896e815a6fc7
#
_cell.length_a   1.000
_cell.length_b   1.000
_cell.length_c   1.000
_cell.angle_alpha   90.00
_cell.angle_beta   90.00
_cell.angle_gamma   90.00
#
_symmetry.space_group_name_H-M   'P 1'
#
loop_
_entity.id
_entity.type
_entity.pdbx_description
1 polymer ?
#
loop_
_entity_poly.entity_id
_entity_poly.type
_entity_poly.pdbx_seq_one_letter_code
_entity_poly.pdbx_strand_id
1 'polypeptide(L)'
;MKTILTALILLTVFAANSRSQELNVGDKAPEFKAKADNGSDWDLKDYIGKKFIVVYFYPAAMTGGCTKQACAYRDFKSEIASADAMVVGISGDKVEGLKLFKKANNLNFMLLSDANGEIAGKFGVPTRAGGSITREIDGQDFDLVRGVTASRWTFVIDKSGKIVYKNTEVDATKDTQQILEFIKNNS
;
A
#
# COMPACT_ATOMS: atom_id res chain seq x y z
N MET A 1 26.75 -10.66 -65.41
CA MET A 1 25.53 -10.11 -64.79
C MET A 1 25.47 -10.71 -63.40
N LYS A 2 25.75 -9.92 -62.34
CA LYS A 2 25.69 -10.34 -60.92
C LYS A 2 24.44 -9.75 -60.31
N THR A 3 23.46 -10.58 -59.98
CA THR A 3 22.22 -10.19 -59.27
C THR A 3 22.50 -10.15 -57.78
N ILE A 4 22.40 -8.96 -57.19
CA ILE A 4 22.53 -8.73 -55.75
C ILE A 4 21.10 -8.90 -55.15
N LEU A 5 20.95 -9.93 -54.34
CA LEU A 5 19.70 -10.20 -53.62
C LEU A 5 19.76 -9.46 -52.27
N THR A 6 19.03 -8.34 -52.14
CA THR A 6 18.95 -7.55 -50.93
C THR A 6 17.91 -8.15 -50.00
N ALA A 7 18.33 -8.82 -48.93
CA ALA A 7 17.44 -9.33 -47.90
C ALA A 7 17.01 -8.20 -46.96
N LEU A 8 15.73 -7.86 -47.01
CA LEU A 8 15.09 -6.88 -46.11
C LEU A 8 14.74 -7.57 -44.78
N ILE A 9 15.53 -7.33 -43.75
CA ILE A 9 15.24 -7.81 -42.38
C ILE A 9 14.18 -6.90 -41.76
N LEU A 10 12.96 -7.43 -41.65
CA LEU A 10 11.86 -6.78 -40.95
C LEU A 10 12.05 -6.93 -39.43
N LEU A 11 12.50 -5.89 -38.77
CA LEU A 11 12.67 -5.85 -37.32
C LEU A 11 11.29 -5.59 -36.70
N THR A 12 10.59 -6.63 -36.28
CA THR A 12 9.33 -6.49 -35.51
C THR A 12 9.67 -6.10 -34.08
N VAL A 13 9.46 -4.81 -33.76
CA VAL A 13 9.52 -4.32 -32.38
C VAL A 13 8.29 -4.83 -31.65
N PHE A 14 8.45 -5.85 -30.83
CA PHE A 14 7.44 -6.26 -29.85
C PHE A 14 7.39 -5.19 -28.76
N ALA A 15 6.44 -4.28 -28.85
CA ALA A 15 6.08 -3.39 -27.73
C ALA A 15 5.47 -4.28 -26.65
N ALA A 16 6.26 -4.60 -25.63
CA ALA A 16 5.75 -5.23 -24.41
C ALA A 16 4.81 -4.24 -23.71
N ASN A 17 3.51 -4.39 -23.95
CA ASN A 17 2.49 -3.73 -23.17
C ASN A 17 2.58 -4.31 -21.75
N SER A 18 3.28 -3.63 -20.84
CA SER A 18 3.22 -3.89 -19.40
C SER A 18 1.83 -3.51 -18.88
N ARG A 19 0.84 -4.37 -19.15
CA ARG A 19 -0.37 -4.37 -18.33
C ARG A 19 0.10 -4.75 -16.93
N SER A 20 -0.09 -3.87 -15.96
CA SER A 20 0.03 -4.27 -14.55
C SER A 20 -0.90 -5.46 -14.37
N GLN A 21 -0.31 -6.62 -14.11
CA GLN A 21 -1.08 -7.84 -13.86
C GLN A 21 -1.85 -7.61 -12.57
N GLU A 22 -3.16 -7.73 -12.62
CA GLU A 22 -3.98 -7.63 -11.41
C GLU A 22 -3.60 -8.79 -10.48
N LEU A 23 -3.13 -8.45 -9.28
CA LEU A 23 -2.77 -9.45 -8.27
C LEU A 23 -4.02 -10.12 -7.70
N ASN A 24 -3.96 -11.44 -7.57
CA ASN A 24 -5.05 -12.27 -7.03
C ASN A 24 -4.60 -13.00 -5.77
N VAL A 25 -5.57 -13.51 -5.02
CA VAL A 25 -5.30 -14.44 -3.92
C VAL A 25 -4.59 -15.68 -4.47
N GLY A 26 -3.49 -16.07 -3.81
CA GLY A 26 -2.58 -17.13 -4.23
C GLY A 26 -1.30 -16.64 -4.91
N ASP A 27 -1.29 -15.43 -5.46
CA ASP A 27 -0.11 -14.85 -6.09
C ASP A 27 0.95 -14.49 -5.05
N LYS A 28 2.23 -14.51 -5.46
CA LYS A 28 3.32 -13.98 -4.65
C LYS A 28 3.17 -12.46 -4.52
N ALA A 29 3.26 -11.94 -3.31
CA ALA A 29 3.27 -10.51 -3.08
C ALA A 29 4.48 -9.85 -3.77
N PRO A 30 4.29 -8.70 -4.44
CA PRO A 30 5.39 -8.00 -5.07
C PRO A 30 6.36 -7.45 -4.03
N GLU A 31 7.64 -7.56 -4.31
CA GLU A 31 8.67 -6.95 -3.46
C GLU A 31 8.62 -5.42 -3.56
N PHE A 32 8.67 -4.77 -2.43
CA PHE A 32 8.74 -3.31 -2.38
C PHE A 32 9.50 -2.80 -1.17
N LYS A 33 10.02 -1.60 -1.33
CA LYS A 33 10.61 -0.77 -0.28
C LYS A 33 9.93 0.60 -0.27
N ALA A 34 9.87 1.22 0.88
CA ALA A 34 9.29 2.55 1.04
C ALA A 34 9.97 3.33 2.15
N LYS A 35 9.84 4.66 2.13
CA LYS A 35 10.13 5.49 3.30
C LYS A 35 8.95 5.43 4.26
N ALA A 36 9.25 5.12 5.51
CA ALA A 36 8.27 5.15 6.60
C ALA A 36 8.04 6.58 7.13
N ASP A 37 6.98 6.75 7.92
CA ASP A 37 6.58 8.01 8.56
C ASP A 37 7.67 8.66 9.43
N ASN A 38 8.63 7.88 9.91
CA ASN A 38 9.79 8.34 10.69
C ASN A 38 11.04 8.61 9.85
N GLY A 39 10.94 8.47 8.50
CA GLY A 39 12.02 8.66 7.54
C GLY A 39 12.94 7.44 7.34
N SER A 40 12.76 6.35 8.10
CA SER A 40 13.54 5.12 7.90
C SER A 40 13.12 4.38 6.62
N ASP A 41 14.01 3.55 6.10
CA ASP A 41 13.67 2.61 5.05
C ASP A 41 12.90 1.43 5.64
N TRP A 42 11.87 1.00 4.93
CA TRP A 42 11.07 -0.18 5.23
C TRP A 42 11.10 -1.12 4.02
N ASP A 43 11.37 -2.41 4.25
CA ASP A 43 11.45 -3.44 3.20
C ASP A 43 10.53 -4.60 3.56
N LEU A 44 9.63 -5.00 2.65
CA LEU A 44 8.72 -6.14 2.84
C LEU A 44 9.49 -7.43 3.16
N LYS A 45 10.66 -7.64 2.57
CA LYS A 45 11.49 -8.85 2.78
C LYS A 45 11.86 -9.08 4.22
N ASP A 46 12.01 -8.02 5.02
CA ASP A 46 12.41 -8.11 6.42
C ASP A 46 11.34 -8.78 7.31
N TYR A 47 10.12 -8.88 6.80
CA TYR A 47 8.94 -9.36 7.53
C TYR A 47 8.38 -10.69 7.01
N ILE A 48 8.66 -11.05 5.75
CA ILE A 48 8.30 -12.36 5.19
C ILE A 48 8.93 -13.48 6.03
N GLY A 49 8.16 -14.53 6.26
CA GLY A 49 8.56 -15.66 7.14
C GLY A 49 8.30 -15.45 8.63
N LYS A 50 7.94 -14.23 9.05
CA LYS A 50 7.81 -13.89 10.46
C LYS A 50 6.36 -13.77 10.91
N LYS A 51 5.53 -13.03 10.13
CA LYS A 51 4.15 -12.67 10.50
C LYS A 51 3.26 -12.60 9.28
N PHE A 52 1.94 -12.63 9.49
CA PHE A 52 1.00 -12.10 8.52
C PHE A 52 1.21 -10.58 8.38
N ILE A 53 1.14 -10.07 7.15
CA ILE A 53 1.34 -8.64 6.89
C ILE A 53 0.07 -8.10 6.26
N VAL A 54 -0.64 -7.24 6.99
CA VAL A 54 -1.77 -6.48 6.48
C VAL A 54 -1.23 -5.24 5.78
N VAL A 55 -1.45 -5.16 4.48
CA VAL A 55 -1.08 -4.00 3.64
C VAL A 55 -2.38 -3.31 3.24
N TYR A 56 -2.67 -2.14 3.80
CA TYR A 56 -3.84 -1.37 3.39
C TYR A 56 -3.43 -0.08 2.68
N PHE A 57 -4.01 0.13 1.50
CA PHE A 57 -3.89 1.37 0.75
C PHE A 57 -5.04 2.30 1.13
N TYR A 58 -4.74 3.58 1.27
CA TYR A 58 -5.75 4.58 1.61
C TYR A 58 -5.53 5.90 0.83
N PRO A 59 -6.62 6.65 0.53
CA PRO A 59 -6.55 7.81 -0.37
C PRO A 59 -5.68 8.97 0.13
N ALA A 60 -5.82 9.36 1.41
CA ALA A 60 -5.14 10.55 1.94
C ALA A 60 -5.12 10.57 3.47
N ALA A 61 -3.97 10.90 4.04
CA ALA A 61 -3.80 11.17 5.46
C ALA A 61 -4.74 12.29 5.94
N MET A 62 -5.16 12.27 7.22
CA MET A 62 -5.98 13.28 7.88
C MET A 62 -7.36 13.53 7.23
N THR A 63 -7.91 12.55 6.47
CA THR A 63 -9.29 12.59 5.95
C THR A 63 -10.20 11.65 6.74
N GLY A 64 -11.48 11.97 6.85
CA GLY A 64 -12.41 11.31 7.78
C GLY A 64 -12.42 9.79 7.73
N GLY A 65 -12.63 9.17 6.56
CA GLY A 65 -12.63 7.71 6.41
C GLY A 65 -11.26 7.07 6.63
N CYS A 66 -10.18 7.74 6.16
CA CYS A 66 -8.82 7.23 6.35
C CYS A 66 -8.39 7.28 7.83
N THR A 67 -8.79 8.35 8.54
CA THR A 67 -8.56 8.47 9.98
C THR A 67 -9.32 7.39 10.75
N LYS A 68 -10.60 7.14 10.43
CA LYS A 68 -11.39 6.08 11.06
C LYS A 68 -10.74 4.71 10.89
N GLN A 69 -10.30 4.36 9.68
CA GLN A 69 -9.62 3.09 9.40
C GLN A 69 -8.31 2.97 10.18
N ALA A 70 -7.46 4.00 10.14
CA ALA A 70 -6.19 4.00 10.84
C ALA A 70 -6.36 3.89 12.38
N CYS A 71 -7.32 4.62 12.96
CA CYS A 71 -7.63 4.52 14.38
C CYS A 71 -8.15 3.13 14.76
N ALA A 72 -8.97 2.49 13.93
CA ALA A 72 -9.41 1.11 14.17
C ALA A 72 -8.20 0.15 14.21
N TYR A 73 -7.27 0.21 13.28
CA TYR A 73 -6.04 -0.60 13.32
C TYR A 73 -5.18 -0.30 14.55
N ARG A 74 -5.09 0.97 14.98
CA ARG A 74 -4.43 1.36 16.23
C ARG A 74 -5.07 0.70 17.45
N ASP A 75 -6.40 0.78 17.54
CA ASP A 75 -7.15 0.33 18.71
C ASP A 75 -7.15 -1.20 18.84
N PHE A 76 -7.10 -1.92 17.73
CA PHE A 76 -7.01 -3.40 17.69
C PHE A 76 -5.58 -3.95 17.62
N LYS A 77 -4.57 -3.17 18.03
CA LYS A 77 -3.16 -3.59 17.97
C LYS A 77 -2.89 -4.90 18.71
N SER A 78 -3.50 -5.09 19.88
CA SER A 78 -3.29 -6.28 20.71
C SER A 78 -3.79 -7.54 20.02
N GLU A 79 -4.98 -7.44 19.43
CA GLU A 79 -5.64 -8.53 18.71
C GLU A 79 -4.87 -8.90 17.44
N ILE A 80 -4.37 -7.89 16.72
CA ILE A 80 -3.52 -8.07 15.53
C ILE A 80 -2.23 -8.78 15.91
N ALA A 81 -1.58 -8.35 17.00
CA ALA A 81 -0.36 -8.98 17.48
C ALA A 81 -0.60 -10.42 17.96
N SER A 82 -1.73 -10.67 18.64
CA SER A 82 -2.13 -12.01 19.09
C SER A 82 -2.47 -12.96 17.94
N ALA A 83 -2.86 -12.41 16.78
CA ALA A 83 -3.06 -13.16 15.54
C ALA A 83 -1.75 -13.33 14.73
N ASP A 84 -0.59 -13.07 15.35
CA ASP A 84 0.73 -13.12 14.72
C ASP A 84 0.81 -12.30 13.41
N ALA A 85 0.17 -11.13 13.44
CA ALA A 85 0.09 -10.20 12.31
C ALA A 85 0.72 -8.84 12.63
N MET A 86 0.98 -8.07 11.57
CA MET A 86 1.35 -6.68 11.62
C MET A 86 0.62 -5.89 10.54
N VAL A 87 0.53 -4.57 10.70
CA VAL A 87 -0.16 -3.68 9.76
C VAL A 87 0.82 -2.64 9.24
N VAL A 88 0.73 -2.35 7.95
CA VAL A 88 1.35 -1.19 7.31
C VAL A 88 0.29 -0.46 6.47
N GLY A 89 0.22 0.86 6.60
CA GLY A 89 -0.64 1.70 5.77
C GLY A 89 0.16 2.38 4.68
N ILE A 90 -0.34 2.36 3.44
CA ILE A 90 0.35 2.93 2.28
C ILE A 90 -0.54 4.00 1.63
N SER A 91 0.03 5.17 1.39
CA SER A 91 -0.64 6.24 0.63
C SER A 91 0.35 7.07 -0.17
N GLY A 92 -0.16 7.88 -1.09
CA GLY A 92 0.66 8.82 -1.84
C GLY A 92 1.12 10.06 -1.06
N ASP A 93 0.83 10.14 0.24
CA ASP A 93 1.26 11.26 1.09
C ASP A 93 2.78 11.24 1.28
N LYS A 94 3.40 12.44 1.34
CA LYS A 94 4.81 12.58 1.66
C LYS A 94 5.07 12.20 3.13
N VAL A 95 6.31 11.84 3.44
CA VAL A 95 6.75 11.40 4.77
C VAL A 95 6.37 12.39 5.87
N GLU A 96 6.49 13.68 5.61
CA GLU A 96 6.14 14.75 6.54
C GLU A 96 4.65 14.71 6.92
N GLY A 97 3.77 14.52 5.92
CA GLY A 97 2.33 14.37 6.14
C GLY A 97 1.98 13.11 6.92
N LEU A 98 2.66 11.97 6.62
CA LEU A 98 2.49 10.71 7.36
C LEU A 98 2.92 10.84 8.81
N LYS A 99 4.04 11.53 9.08
CA LYS A 99 4.52 11.81 10.45
C LYS A 99 3.50 12.62 11.25
N LEU A 100 2.92 13.66 10.63
CA LEU A 100 1.86 14.46 11.26
C LEU A 100 0.61 13.63 11.50
N PHE A 101 0.17 12.83 10.53
CA PHE A 101 -0.99 11.97 10.66
C PHE A 101 -0.83 10.97 11.81
N LYS A 102 0.35 10.34 11.89
CA LYS A 102 0.69 9.42 12.98
C LYS A 102 0.64 10.11 14.35
N LYS A 103 1.28 11.28 14.46
CA LYS A 103 1.31 12.06 15.72
C LYS A 103 -0.10 12.47 16.14
N ALA A 104 -0.87 13.10 15.26
CA ALA A 104 -2.20 13.63 15.56
C ALA A 104 -3.21 12.57 16.00
N ASN A 105 -3.03 11.31 15.58
CA ASN A 105 -3.95 10.21 15.87
C ASN A 105 -3.31 9.12 16.75
N ASN A 106 -2.12 9.32 17.29
CA ASN A 106 -1.38 8.35 18.11
C ASN A 106 -1.28 6.95 17.45
N LEU A 107 -1.05 6.90 16.13
CA LEU A 107 -0.97 5.64 15.40
C LEU A 107 0.28 4.86 15.82
N ASN A 108 0.12 3.58 16.06
CA ASN A 108 1.13 2.71 16.68
C ASN A 108 1.71 1.65 15.72
N PHE A 109 1.55 1.84 14.42
CA PHE A 109 2.08 1.02 13.33
C PHE A 109 2.74 1.93 12.27
N MET A 110 3.39 1.33 11.26
CA MET A 110 4.11 2.08 10.23
C MET A 110 3.16 2.58 9.13
N LEU A 111 3.35 3.83 8.75
CA LEU A 111 2.78 4.42 7.54
C LEU A 111 3.90 4.58 6.51
N LEU A 112 3.64 4.18 5.27
CA LEU A 112 4.62 4.15 4.20
C LEU A 112 4.23 5.11 3.08
N SER A 113 5.20 5.88 2.60
CA SER A 113 5.00 6.85 1.52
C SER A 113 5.18 6.18 0.17
N ASP A 114 4.17 6.28 -0.67
CA ASP A 114 4.16 5.88 -2.09
C ASP A 114 3.82 7.09 -2.97
N ALA A 115 4.58 8.17 -2.82
CA ALA A 115 4.28 9.46 -3.44
C ALA A 115 4.23 9.41 -4.98
N ASN A 116 4.91 8.48 -5.60
CA ASN A 116 4.91 8.27 -7.05
C ASN A 116 3.96 7.17 -7.53
N GLY A 117 3.29 6.43 -6.62
CA GLY A 117 2.33 5.38 -6.95
C GLY A 117 2.97 4.06 -7.44
N GLU A 118 4.27 3.87 -7.24
CA GLU A 118 4.96 2.66 -7.70
C GLU A 118 4.51 1.40 -6.95
N ILE A 119 4.30 1.51 -5.64
CA ILE A 119 3.87 0.38 -4.82
C ILE A 119 2.41 0.05 -5.15
N ALA A 120 1.54 1.07 -5.23
CA ALA A 120 0.15 0.92 -5.68
C ALA A 120 0.09 0.22 -7.05
N GLY A 121 0.93 0.65 -8.01
CA GLY A 121 1.04 0.03 -9.33
C GLY A 121 1.44 -1.44 -9.29
N LYS A 122 2.40 -1.82 -8.43
CA LYS A 122 2.81 -3.22 -8.23
C LYS A 122 1.67 -4.09 -7.67
N PHE A 123 0.82 -3.53 -6.81
CA PHE A 123 -0.34 -4.22 -6.26
C PHE A 123 -1.60 -4.11 -7.14
N GLY A 124 -1.52 -3.44 -8.29
CA GLY A 124 -2.67 -3.21 -9.19
C GLY A 124 -3.70 -2.23 -8.60
N VAL A 125 -3.35 -1.49 -7.56
CA VAL A 125 -4.24 -0.52 -6.91
C VAL A 125 -4.40 0.71 -7.80
N PRO A 126 -5.62 1.08 -8.20
CA PRO A 126 -5.84 2.28 -9.02
C PRO A 126 -5.39 3.54 -8.29
N THR A 127 -4.73 4.42 -9.02
CA THR A 127 -4.34 5.75 -8.54
C THR A 127 -4.90 6.85 -9.44
N ARG A 128 -5.04 8.04 -8.87
CA ARG A 128 -5.37 9.28 -9.59
C ARG A 128 -4.42 10.38 -9.13
N ALA A 129 -4.50 11.54 -9.77
CA ALA A 129 -3.67 12.70 -9.41
C ALA A 129 -3.74 12.99 -7.89
N GLY A 130 -2.59 13.34 -7.35
CA GLY A 130 -2.42 13.76 -5.96
C GLY A 130 -3.03 15.14 -5.69
N GLY A 131 -2.53 15.82 -4.68
CA GLY A 131 -2.98 17.15 -4.28
C GLY A 131 -2.47 17.51 -2.88
N SER A 132 -3.01 18.58 -2.33
CA SER A 132 -2.74 18.98 -0.95
C SER A 132 -4.04 19.25 -0.20
N ILE A 133 -3.97 19.13 1.13
CA ILE A 133 -5.01 19.57 2.05
C ILE A 133 -4.36 20.27 3.23
N THR A 134 -4.92 21.37 3.66
CA THR A 134 -4.49 22.05 4.89
C THR A 134 -5.21 21.45 6.08
N ARG A 135 -4.51 21.19 7.17
CA ARG A 135 -5.04 20.71 8.44
C ARG A 135 -4.44 21.47 9.61
N GLU A 136 -5.28 21.91 10.51
CA GLU A 136 -4.85 22.43 11.80
C GLU A 136 -4.46 21.26 12.72
N ILE A 137 -3.28 21.34 13.31
CA ILE A 137 -2.75 20.37 14.28
C ILE A 137 -2.08 21.18 15.40
N ASP A 138 -2.54 21.01 16.62
CA ASP A 138 -2.02 21.73 17.80
C ASP A 138 -2.08 23.27 17.62
N GLY A 139 -3.09 23.81 16.94
CA GLY A 139 -3.28 25.24 16.69
C GLY A 139 -2.42 25.82 15.56
N GLN A 140 -1.78 24.98 14.75
CA GLN A 140 -0.97 25.39 13.60
C GLN A 140 -1.46 24.68 12.32
N ASP A 141 -1.54 25.45 11.23
CA ASP A 141 -1.88 24.93 9.90
C ASP A 141 -0.70 24.21 9.25
N PHE A 142 -0.97 23.05 8.68
CA PHE A 142 -0.02 22.24 7.91
C PHE A 142 -0.61 21.84 6.56
N ASP A 143 0.18 21.99 5.51
CA ASP A 143 -0.16 21.47 4.19
C ASP A 143 0.33 20.05 4.03
N LEU A 144 -0.60 19.10 3.93
CA LEU A 144 -0.30 17.70 3.66
C LEU A 144 -0.36 17.47 2.15
N VAL A 145 0.81 17.23 1.57
CA VAL A 145 0.98 17.05 0.12
C VAL A 145 1.06 15.54 -0.19
N ARG A 146 0.34 15.11 -1.22
CA ARG A 146 0.45 13.77 -1.79
C ARG A 146 0.68 13.83 -3.30
N GLY A 147 1.53 12.93 -3.82
CA GLY A 147 1.82 12.87 -5.24
C GLY A 147 0.75 12.12 -6.04
N VAL A 148 0.18 11.06 -5.43
CA VAL A 148 -0.95 10.30 -6.00
C VAL A 148 -2.03 10.09 -4.94
N THR A 149 -3.25 9.79 -5.38
CA THR A 149 -4.37 9.37 -4.52
C THR A 149 -4.71 7.92 -4.86
N ALA A 150 -4.36 6.99 -3.99
CA ALA A 150 -4.64 5.57 -4.15
C ALA A 150 -6.11 5.23 -3.84
N SER A 151 -6.64 4.20 -4.49
CA SER A 151 -7.91 3.59 -4.08
C SER A 151 -7.74 2.87 -2.74
N ARG A 152 -8.86 2.71 -1.99
CA ARG A 152 -8.84 2.03 -0.70
C ARG A 152 -8.94 0.53 -0.92
N TRP A 153 -7.82 -0.17 -0.84
CA TRP A 153 -7.74 -1.62 -0.97
C TRP A 153 -6.97 -2.20 0.21
N THR A 154 -7.32 -3.42 0.61
CA THR A 154 -6.61 -4.13 1.68
C THR A 154 -6.19 -5.52 1.20
N PHE A 155 -4.95 -5.88 1.53
CA PHE A 155 -4.37 -7.19 1.27
C PHE A 155 -3.85 -7.80 2.57
N VAL A 156 -3.84 -9.14 2.65
CA VAL A 156 -3.07 -9.87 3.66
C VAL A 156 -2.07 -10.75 2.94
N ILE A 157 -0.82 -10.65 3.37
CA ILE A 157 0.29 -11.48 2.91
C ILE A 157 0.60 -12.48 4.03
N ASP A 158 0.67 -13.76 3.68
CA ASP A 158 1.03 -14.81 4.64
C ASP A 158 2.54 -14.89 4.87
N LYS A 159 2.93 -15.78 5.78
CA LYS A 159 4.35 -16.03 6.10
C LYS A 159 5.15 -16.59 4.92
N SER A 160 4.50 -17.23 3.94
CA SER A 160 5.17 -17.70 2.71
C SER A 160 5.38 -16.59 1.68
N GLY A 161 4.85 -15.38 1.92
CA GLY A 161 4.91 -14.24 1.01
C GLY A 161 3.83 -14.27 -0.05
N LYS A 162 2.75 -15.02 0.13
CA LYS A 162 1.61 -15.05 -0.79
C LYS A 162 0.49 -14.14 -0.31
N ILE A 163 -0.22 -13.55 -1.25
CA ILE A 163 -1.48 -12.85 -0.98
C ILE A 163 -2.53 -13.89 -0.65
N VAL A 164 -3.08 -13.84 0.56
CA VAL A 164 -4.13 -14.75 1.03
C VAL A 164 -5.48 -14.06 1.17
N TYR A 165 -5.50 -12.73 1.14
CA TYR A 165 -6.71 -11.93 1.18
C TYR A 165 -6.55 -10.69 0.31
N LYS A 166 -7.62 -10.31 -0.39
CA LYS A 166 -7.72 -9.08 -1.18
C LYS A 166 -9.13 -8.53 -1.07
N ASN A 167 -9.26 -7.26 -0.71
CA ASN A 167 -10.52 -6.52 -0.72
C ASN A 167 -10.34 -5.21 -1.50
N THR A 168 -11.12 -5.00 -2.54
CA THR A 168 -11.12 -3.81 -3.39
C THR A 168 -12.27 -2.85 -3.09
N GLU A 169 -13.22 -3.26 -2.21
CA GLU A 169 -14.40 -2.50 -1.79
C GLU A 169 -14.41 -2.29 -0.27
N VAL A 170 -13.33 -1.74 0.26
CA VAL A 170 -13.07 -1.62 1.70
C VAL A 170 -14.00 -0.61 2.36
N ASP A 171 -14.81 -1.08 3.32
CA ASP A 171 -15.46 -0.23 4.31
C ASP A 171 -14.45 0.11 5.42
N ALA A 172 -14.06 1.39 5.50
CA ALA A 172 -13.06 1.87 6.46
C ALA A 172 -13.40 1.60 7.93
N THR A 173 -14.68 1.36 8.25
CA THR A 173 -15.14 1.10 9.63
C THR A 173 -15.19 -0.38 9.98
N LYS A 174 -15.16 -1.28 9.00
CA LYS A 174 -15.27 -2.74 9.17
C LYS A 174 -13.98 -3.49 8.84
N ASP A 175 -13.08 -2.85 8.11
CA ASP A 175 -11.88 -3.49 7.55
C ASP A 175 -11.06 -4.24 8.60
N THR A 176 -10.75 -3.60 9.73
CA THR A 176 -9.95 -4.20 10.80
C THR A 176 -10.57 -5.47 11.36
N GLN A 177 -11.90 -5.47 11.59
CA GLN A 177 -12.59 -6.65 12.10
C GLN A 177 -12.62 -7.79 11.08
N GLN A 178 -12.88 -7.48 9.81
CA GLN A 178 -12.86 -8.46 8.72
C GLN A 178 -11.48 -9.11 8.56
N ILE A 179 -10.41 -8.32 8.66
CA ILE A 179 -9.03 -8.81 8.61
C ILE A 179 -8.70 -9.71 9.80
N LEU A 180 -9.09 -9.32 11.01
CA LEU A 180 -8.86 -10.13 12.22
C LEU A 180 -9.61 -11.46 12.16
N GLU A 181 -10.85 -11.45 11.72
CA GLU A 181 -11.65 -12.67 11.53
C GLU A 181 -11.02 -13.57 10.47
N PHE A 182 -10.61 -12.99 9.33
CA PHE A 182 -9.93 -13.74 8.27
C PHE A 182 -8.64 -14.41 8.79
N ILE A 183 -7.75 -13.67 9.46
CA ILE A 183 -6.48 -14.22 9.95
C ILE A 183 -6.74 -15.33 10.98
N LYS A 184 -7.64 -15.13 11.94
CA LYS A 184 -7.99 -16.15 12.96
C LYS A 184 -8.49 -17.46 12.36
N ASN A 185 -9.20 -17.39 11.24
CA ASN A 185 -9.74 -18.56 10.58
C ASN A 185 -8.74 -19.26 9.64
N ASN A 186 -7.56 -18.65 9.39
CA ASN A 186 -6.55 -19.13 8.45
C ASN A 186 -5.12 -19.20 9.04
N SER A 187 -4.99 -19.12 10.37
CA SER A 187 -3.69 -19.19 11.11
C SER A 187 -3.35 -20.60 11.52
#